data_334c809b83313574895042aa17a0a3f4
#
_entry.id   334c809b83313574895042aa17a0a3f4
#
_cell.length_a   1.000
_cell.length_b   1.000
_cell.length_c   1.000
_cell.angle_alpha   90.00
_cell.angle_beta   90.00
_cell.angle_gamma   90.00
#
_symmetry.space_group_name_H-M   'P 1'
#
loop_
_entity.id
_entity.type
_entity.pdbx_description
1 polymer ?
#
loop_
_entity_poly.entity_id
_entity_poly.type
_entity_poly.pdbx_seq_one_letter_code
_entity_poly.pdbx_strand_id
1 'polypeptide(L)'
;AFVEKVYIPDLLAVASFYKDWAAIGAGVGNYMSYGEFQNDNVSNTTNCWLPAGYIKNKDLSKVLPVDQKKVTEDVAHAWYKYSGGDDKALHPYDGETNPNYTGPKPPYEFLDTNKKYTWVKGIRYDGLSTEVGPLSRMLIAYASGHKRIKEVVGMVLQKLGVGPAALFSTLGRTAARGIETLVTAEMLPVWIAELDATIKGGDLRIHNNEKWDPSTWPKEAKGYGFHEAPRGALGHWVVIKDGKVANYQCVVPGGWNSSPRDAKGQRGPFEAALIDTPIKDPNKPLEILRTIHSFDPCMACAIHVVDSDWSEIIKVRVV
;
A
#
# COMPACT_ATOMS: atom_id res chain seq x y z
N ALA A 1 16.62 20.94 4.48
CA ALA A 1 16.33 22.27 5.09
C ALA A 1 14.82 22.58 5.07
N PHE A 2 14.12 22.57 3.89
CA PHE A 2 12.69 22.92 3.83
C PHE A 2 11.81 21.95 4.64
N VAL A 3 11.96 20.64 4.39
CA VAL A 3 11.17 19.61 5.09
C VAL A 3 11.33 19.72 6.60
N GLU A 4 12.55 19.84 7.08
CA GLU A 4 12.88 19.92 8.51
C GLU A 4 12.42 21.24 9.17
N LYS A 5 12.62 22.37 8.48
CA LYS A 5 12.45 23.71 9.10
C LYS A 5 11.06 24.30 8.87
N VAL A 6 10.31 23.81 7.88
CA VAL A 6 8.98 24.33 7.53
C VAL A 6 7.94 23.21 7.60
N TYR A 7 8.05 22.20 6.75
CA TYR A 7 7.01 21.17 6.61
C TYR A 7 6.71 20.42 7.90
N ILE A 8 7.73 19.92 8.62
CA ILE A 8 7.51 19.19 9.89
C ILE A 8 6.96 20.08 10.99
N PRO A 9 7.45 21.32 11.23
CA PRO A 9 6.83 22.25 12.16
C PRO A 9 5.37 22.57 11.85
N ASP A 10 5.03 22.83 10.59
CA ASP A 10 3.65 23.10 10.17
C ASP A 10 2.75 21.88 10.42
N LEU A 11 3.22 20.68 10.04
CA LEU A 11 2.49 19.44 10.29
C LEU A 11 2.20 19.22 11.78
N LEU A 12 3.20 19.46 12.64
CA LEU A 12 3.05 19.35 14.10
C LEU A 12 2.11 20.40 14.66
N ALA A 13 2.18 21.64 14.17
CA ALA A 13 1.27 22.72 14.56
C ALA A 13 -0.18 22.34 14.24
N VAL A 14 -0.45 21.88 13.01
CA VAL A 14 -1.78 21.42 12.60
C VAL A 14 -2.23 20.21 13.43
N ALA A 15 -1.37 19.21 13.62
CA ALA A 15 -1.67 18.01 14.39
C ALA A 15 -2.06 18.31 15.84
N SER A 16 -1.55 19.41 16.41
CA SER A 16 -1.88 19.82 17.78
C SER A 16 -3.37 20.11 17.99
N PHE A 17 -4.09 20.53 16.94
CA PHE A 17 -5.55 20.77 16.94
C PHE A 17 -6.38 19.51 16.74
N TYR A 18 -5.76 18.39 16.33
CA TYR A 18 -6.41 17.13 15.98
C TYR A 18 -5.90 15.96 16.82
N LYS A 19 -5.52 16.20 18.09
CA LYS A 19 -4.98 15.15 18.97
C LYS A 19 -5.97 14.00 19.23
N ASP A 20 -7.25 14.26 19.22
CA ASP A 20 -8.32 13.29 19.32
C ASP A 20 -8.29 12.25 18.18
N TRP A 21 -7.78 12.62 17.02
CA TRP A 21 -7.60 11.72 15.88
C TRP A 21 -6.47 10.69 16.06
N ALA A 22 -5.71 10.79 17.14
CA ALA A 22 -4.77 9.77 17.58
C ALA A 22 -5.47 8.50 18.11
N ALA A 23 -6.79 8.57 18.38
CA ALA A 23 -7.61 7.45 18.83
C ALA A 23 -8.59 6.94 17.75
N ILE A 24 -8.63 7.59 16.57
CA ILE A 24 -9.58 7.28 15.50
C ILE A 24 -8.84 6.58 14.34
N GLY A 25 -9.50 5.63 13.69
CA GLY A 25 -8.99 5.02 12.47
C GLY A 25 -7.95 3.93 12.69
N ALA A 26 -8.10 3.10 13.71
CA ALA A 26 -7.11 2.10 14.14
C ALA A 26 -6.77 1.01 13.09
N GLY A 27 -7.65 0.77 12.10
CA GLY A 27 -7.44 -0.16 11.01
C GLY A 27 -7.34 -1.63 11.44
N VAL A 28 -6.71 -2.45 10.60
CA VAL A 28 -6.67 -3.92 10.76
C VAL A 28 -5.60 -4.44 11.70
N GLY A 29 -4.62 -3.61 12.05
CA GLY A 29 -3.56 -3.99 13.00
C GLY A 29 -2.45 -4.89 12.43
N ASN A 30 -2.47 -5.20 11.15
CA ASN A 30 -1.41 -5.93 10.45
C ASN A 30 -0.76 -5.01 9.42
N TYR A 31 0.56 -4.99 9.35
CA TYR A 31 1.33 -4.03 8.55
C TYR A 31 2.42 -4.74 7.77
N MET A 32 2.57 -4.42 6.48
CA MET A 32 3.58 -5.03 5.62
C MET A 32 4.34 -3.98 4.80
N SER A 33 5.61 -4.23 4.58
CA SER A 33 6.47 -3.53 3.62
C SER A 33 7.36 -4.54 2.90
N TYR A 34 7.55 -4.34 1.60
CA TYR A 34 8.51 -5.13 0.82
C TYR A 34 9.95 -4.63 0.95
N GLY A 35 10.17 -3.51 1.63
CA GLY A 35 11.46 -2.83 1.71
C GLY A 35 11.74 -1.94 0.52
N GLU A 36 12.53 -0.88 0.73
CA GLU A 36 12.83 0.11 -0.29
C GLU A 36 14.23 0.67 -0.11
N PHE A 37 14.80 1.20 -1.20
CA PHE A 37 16.16 1.74 -1.25
C PHE A 37 17.21 0.68 -0.92
N GLN A 38 17.44 -0.21 -1.89
CA GLN A 38 18.46 -1.28 -1.75
C GLN A 38 19.86 -0.67 -1.52
N ASN A 39 20.59 -1.25 -0.55
CA ASN A 39 21.90 -0.76 -0.16
C ASN A 39 23.03 -1.22 -1.11
N ASP A 40 22.83 -2.32 -1.84
CA ASP A 40 23.90 -2.94 -2.62
C ASP A 40 23.43 -3.53 -3.97
N ASN A 41 22.52 -4.47 -3.98
CA ASN A 41 22.10 -5.18 -5.18
C ASN A 41 20.59 -5.06 -5.40
N VAL A 42 20.22 -4.61 -6.58
CA VAL A 42 18.81 -4.42 -6.98
C VAL A 42 17.94 -5.68 -6.86
N SER A 43 18.54 -6.86 -6.87
CA SER A 43 17.81 -8.12 -6.70
C SER A 43 17.62 -8.54 -5.23
N ASN A 44 18.30 -7.87 -4.30
CA ASN A 44 18.27 -8.21 -2.88
C ASN A 44 17.32 -7.31 -2.09
N THR A 45 16.05 -7.74 -1.98
CA THR A 45 15.03 -7.03 -1.21
C THR A 45 15.21 -7.16 0.31
N THR A 46 16.16 -7.96 0.78
CA THR A 46 16.41 -8.17 2.23
C THR A 46 17.38 -7.14 2.81
N ASN A 47 18.17 -6.47 1.96
CA ASN A 47 19.12 -5.43 2.37
C ASN A 47 18.67 -4.06 1.85
N CYS A 48 17.61 -3.53 2.45
CA CYS A 48 17.07 -2.22 2.11
C CYS A 48 17.27 -1.23 3.26
N TRP A 49 17.48 0.03 2.90
CA TRP A 49 17.55 1.12 3.89
C TRP A 49 16.24 1.27 4.67
N LEU A 50 15.07 1.20 3.99
CA LEU A 50 13.78 0.93 4.63
C LEU A 50 13.55 -0.59 4.60
N PRO A 51 13.54 -1.27 5.75
CA PRO A 51 13.52 -2.73 5.78
C PRO A 51 12.18 -3.32 5.32
N ALA A 52 12.26 -4.49 4.70
CA ALA A 52 11.10 -5.36 4.48
C ALA A 52 10.66 -5.99 5.80
N GLY A 53 9.34 -6.26 5.93
CA GLY A 53 8.84 -6.94 7.11
C GLY A 53 7.33 -7.01 7.19
N TYR A 54 6.87 -7.77 8.17
CA TYR A 54 5.47 -7.92 8.52
C TYR A 54 5.27 -7.86 10.03
N ILE A 55 4.39 -6.96 10.47
CA ILE A 55 3.95 -6.83 11.86
C ILE A 55 2.53 -7.34 11.95
N LYS A 56 2.27 -8.27 12.87
CA LYS A 56 0.97 -8.86 13.12
C LYS A 56 0.37 -8.34 14.43
N ASN A 57 -0.92 -8.00 14.42
CA ASN A 57 -1.67 -7.62 15.63
C ASN A 57 -1.05 -6.44 16.40
N LYS A 58 -0.47 -5.47 15.71
CA LYS A 58 0.22 -4.29 16.32
C LYS A 58 1.42 -4.65 17.21
N ASP A 59 1.94 -5.86 17.13
CA ASP A 59 3.08 -6.31 17.94
C ASP A 59 4.40 -5.77 17.38
N LEU A 60 4.83 -4.63 17.92
CA LEU A 60 6.10 -3.98 17.55
C LEU A 60 7.34 -4.69 18.12
N SER A 61 7.17 -5.70 18.95
CA SER A 61 8.31 -6.47 19.49
C SER A 61 8.87 -7.47 18.49
N LYS A 62 8.11 -7.78 17.41
CA LYS A 62 8.46 -8.82 16.46
C LYS A 62 8.15 -8.40 15.02
N VAL A 63 9.19 -8.30 14.20
CA VAL A 63 9.07 -8.16 12.74
C VAL A 63 9.32 -9.51 12.09
N LEU A 64 8.34 -10.00 11.34
CA LEU A 64 8.41 -11.26 10.61
C LEU A 64 8.92 -11.02 9.18
N PRO A 65 9.64 -11.97 8.56
CA PRO A 65 10.02 -11.87 7.16
C PRO A 65 8.79 -11.94 6.25
N VAL A 66 8.87 -11.24 5.11
CA VAL A 66 7.85 -11.31 4.07
C VAL A 66 8.09 -12.52 3.16
N ASP A 67 7.03 -13.28 2.92
CA ASP A 67 7.01 -14.42 2.00
C ASP A 67 5.94 -14.18 0.92
N GLN A 68 6.37 -14.06 -0.33
CA GLN A 68 5.47 -13.82 -1.46
C GLN A 68 4.42 -14.93 -1.62
N LYS A 69 4.70 -16.15 -1.16
CA LYS A 69 3.76 -17.30 -1.24
C LYS A 69 2.50 -17.11 -0.38
N LYS A 70 2.54 -16.15 0.54
CA LYS A 70 1.42 -15.84 1.45
C LYS A 70 0.47 -14.77 0.92
N VAL A 71 0.77 -14.19 -0.23
CA VAL A 71 -0.10 -13.19 -0.88
C VAL A 71 -1.22 -13.91 -1.62
N THR A 72 -2.45 -13.53 -1.36
CA THR A 72 -3.63 -14.09 -2.03
C THR A 72 -4.64 -13.00 -2.36
N GLU A 73 -5.44 -13.26 -3.40
CA GLU A 73 -6.55 -12.42 -3.83
C GLU A 73 -7.82 -13.26 -3.89
N ASP A 74 -8.92 -12.78 -3.35
CA ASP A 74 -10.26 -13.35 -3.52
C ASP A 74 -11.21 -12.35 -4.21
N VAL A 75 -12.35 -12.85 -4.68
CA VAL A 75 -13.37 -12.06 -5.39
C VAL A 75 -14.76 -12.20 -4.77
N ALA A 76 -14.84 -12.63 -3.51
CA ALA A 76 -16.12 -12.84 -2.82
C ALA A 76 -17.02 -11.60 -2.88
N HIS A 77 -16.44 -10.40 -2.71
CA HIS A 77 -17.15 -9.13 -2.77
C HIS A 77 -16.71 -8.22 -3.94
N ALA A 78 -15.87 -8.74 -4.86
CA ALA A 78 -15.42 -8.00 -6.04
C ALA A 78 -16.14 -8.46 -7.31
N TRP A 79 -16.40 -7.55 -8.25
CA TRP A 79 -17.10 -7.83 -9.50
C TRP A 79 -16.25 -8.61 -10.53
N TYR A 80 -15.70 -9.72 -10.06
CA TYR A 80 -14.99 -10.72 -10.87
C TYR A 80 -15.56 -12.10 -10.58
N LYS A 81 -15.22 -13.07 -11.42
CA LYS A 81 -15.59 -14.46 -11.27
C LYS A 81 -14.35 -15.34 -11.38
N TYR A 82 -14.16 -16.25 -10.43
CA TYR A 82 -13.14 -17.27 -10.48
C TYR A 82 -13.71 -18.61 -10.94
N SER A 83 -12.96 -19.33 -11.76
CA SER A 83 -13.35 -20.63 -12.28
C SER A 83 -13.52 -21.68 -11.17
N GLY A 84 -12.72 -21.59 -10.11
CA GLY A 84 -12.74 -22.48 -8.96
C GLY A 84 -13.69 -22.10 -7.82
N GLY A 85 -14.47 -21.01 -7.97
CA GLY A 85 -15.36 -20.44 -6.96
C GLY A 85 -14.86 -19.10 -6.39
N ASP A 86 -15.78 -18.18 -6.22
CA ASP A 86 -15.48 -16.78 -5.85
C ASP A 86 -15.06 -16.60 -4.39
N ASP A 87 -15.28 -17.62 -3.55
CA ASP A 87 -14.87 -17.68 -2.14
C ASP A 87 -13.44 -18.21 -1.93
N LYS A 88 -12.79 -18.66 -2.99
CA LYS A 88 -11.44 -19.21 -2.94
C LYS A 88 -10.41 -18.13 -3.25
N ALA A 89 -9.51 -17.87 -2.30
CA ALA A 89 -8.39 -16.99 -2.54
C ALA A 89 -7.34 -17.68 -3.41
N LEU A 90 -6.86 -16.98 -4.46
CA LEU A 90 -5.84 -17.47 -5.37
C LEU A 90 -4.52 -16.73 -5.12
N HIS A 91 -3.40 -17.46 -5.23
CA HIS A 91 -2.08 -16.82 -5.30
C HIS A 91 -1.94 -16.07 -6.63
N PRO A 92 -1.26 -14.90 -6.70
CA PRO A 92 -1.17 -14.12 -7.94
C PRO A 92 -0.63 -14.88 -9.16
N TYR A 93 0.21 -15.90 -9.01
CA TYR A 93 0.61 -16.76 -10.12
C TYR A 93 -0.54 -17.53 -10.78
N ASP A 94 -1.57 -17.82 -10.02
CA ASP A 94 -2.76 -18.56 -10.45
C ASP A 94 -4.00 -17.64 -10.51
N GLY A 95 -3.78 -16.33 -10.33
CA GLY A 95 -4.83 -15.31 -10.29
C GLY A 95 -5.58 -15.21 -11.62
N GLU A 96 -6.89 -15.03 -11.52
CA GLU A 96 -7.79 -14.82 -12.64
C GLU A 96 -8.34 -13.39 -12.65
N THR A 97 -8.57 -12.82 -13.83
CA THR A 97 -9.20 -11.51 -13.98
C THR A 97 -10.32 -11.60 -15.01
N ASN A 98 -11.45 -12.18 -14.58
CA ASN A 98 -12.65 -12.35 -15.38
C ASN A 98 -13.72 -11.38 -14.87
N PRO A 99 -13.92 -10.20 -15.49
CA PRO A 99 -14.91 -9.21 -15.05
C PRO A 99 -16.32 -9.82 -15.04
N ASN A 100 -17.07 -9.58 -13.96
CA ASN A 100 -18.44 -10.03 -13.79
C ASN A 100 -19.21 -9.00 -12.96
N TYR A 101 -19.69 -7.95 -13.62
CA TYR A 101 -20.45 -6.89 -12.94
C TYR A 101 -21.83 -7.39 -12.52
N THR A 102 -22.07 -7.39 -11.24
CA THR A 102 -23.36 -7.74 -10.62
C THR A 102 -23.88 -6.63 -9.70
N GLY A 103 -23.33 -5.43 -9.86
CA GLY A 103 -23.68 -4.25 -9.06
C GLY A 103 -25.01 -3.61 -9.46
N PRO A 104 -25.33 -2.44 -8.89
CA PRO A 104 -26.53 -1.69 -9.21
C PRO A 104 -26.63 -1.37 -10.70
N LYS A 105 -27.86 -1.35 -11.21
CA LYS A 105 -28.18 -0.80 -12.53
C LYS A 105 -28.65 0.64 -12.39
N PRO A 106 -28.62 1.46 -13.47
CA PRO A 106 -29.24 2.79 -13.42
C PRO A 106 -30.64 2.73 -12.80
N PRO A 107 -31.00 3.67 -11.94
CA PRO A 107 -30.34 4.93 -11.55
C PRO A 107 -29.22 4.83 -10.50
N TYR A 108 -28.69 3.66 -10.15
CA TYR A 108 -27.58 3.44 -9.20
C TYR A 108 -27.86 3.95 -7.75
N GLU A 109 -29.10 3.94 -7.33
CA GLU A 109 -29.53 4.51 -6.04
C GLU A 109 -29.11 3.67 -4.83
N PHE A 110 -28.78 2.40 -5.03
CA PHE A 110 -28.53 1.49 -3.92
C PHE A 110 -27.46 0.44 -4.23
N LEU A 111 -26.53 0.28 -3.27
CA LEU A 111 -25.48 -0.74 -3.33
C LEU A 111 -25.68 -1.75 -2.18
N ASP A 112 -25.94 -3.02 -2.51
CA ASP A 112 -26.02 -4.11 -1.53
C ASP A 112 -24.61 -4.58 -1.12
N THR A 113 -24.13 -4.10 0.01
CA THR A 113 -22.80 -4.44 0.52
C THR A 113 -22.68 -5.87 1.05
N ASN A 114 -23.76 -6.66 1.10
CA ASN A 114 -23.71 -8.10 1.40
C ASN A 114 -23.35 -8.93 0.17
N LYS A 115 -23.43 -8.34 -0.99
CA LYS A 115 -23.03 -8.93 -2.29
C LYS A 115 -21.68 -8.36 -2.75
N LYS A 116 -21.39 -8.47 -4.01
CA LYS A 116 -20.23 -7.82 -4.64
C LYS A 116 -20.50 -6.31 -4.76
N TYR A 117 -19.55 -5.48 -4.34
CA TYR A 117 -19.73 -4.02 -4.25
C TYR A 117 -18.54 -3.19 -4.74
N THR A 118 -17.50 -3.82 -5.29
CA THR A 118 -16.31 -3.11 -5.74
C THR A 118 -15.64 -3.81 -6.92
N TRP A 119 -14.78 -3.09 -7.65
CA TRP A 119 -13.85 -3.65 -8.63
C TRP A 119 -12.49 -4.04 -8.03
N VAL A 120 -12.26 -3.77 -6.74
CA VAL A 120 -11.01 -4.14 -6.07
C VAL A 120 -11.13 -5.57 -5.55
N LYS A 121 -10.13 -6.42 -5.82
CA LYS A 121 -10.06 -7.78 -5.26
C LYS A 121 -9.74 -7.75 -3.77
N GLY A 122 -10.16 -8.76 -3.03
CA GLY A 122 -9.86 -8.95 -1.62
C GLY A 122 -8.43 -9.46 -1.40
N ILE A 123 -7.47 -8.55 -1.20
CA ILE A 123 -6.07 -8.93 -1.03
C ILE A 123 -5.80 -9.27 0.43
N ARG A 124 -5.07 -10.39 0.65
CA ARG A 124 -4.70 -10.87 2.00
C ARG A 124 -3.25 -11.35 2.03
N TYR A 125 -2.62 -11.17 3.19
CA TYR A 125 -1.32 -11.73 3.51
C TYR A 125 -1.46 -12.76 4.64
N ASP A 126 -1.06 -14.00 4.42
CA ASP A 126 -1.24 -15.11 5.37
C ASP A 126 -2.72 -15.27 5.83
N GLY A 127 -3.66 -15.01 4.89
CA GLY A 127 -5.10 -15.02 5.14
C GLY A 127 -5.61 -13.87 5.99
N LEU A 128 -4.82 -12.85 6.26
CA LEU A 128 -5.17 -11.68 7.07
C LEU A 128 -5.22 -10.41 6.23
N SER A 129 -6.19 -9.54 6.53
CA SER A 129 -6.23 -8.19 6.02
C SER A 129 -5.01 -7.41 6.51
N THR A 130 -4.33 -6.72 5.60
CA THR A 130 -3.03 -6.11 5.87
C THR A 130 -2.96 -4.71 5.30
N GLU A 131 -2.51 -3.77 6.10
CA GLU A 131 -2.28 -2.37 5.71
C GLU A 131 -0.86 -2.22 5.16
N VAL A 132 -0.72 -1.42 4.09
CA VAL A 132 0.56 -1.06 3.49
C VAL A 132 0.67 0.47 3.35
N GLY A 133 1.89 0.97 3.19
CA GLY A 133 2.14 2.40 2.98
C GLY A 133 3.09 3.01 4.00
N PRO A 134 3.12 4.35 4.08
CA PRO A 134 4.05 5.06 4.97
C PRO A 134 3.98 4.59 6.43
N LEU A 135 2.77 4.37 6.97
CA LEU A 135 2.65 3.86 8.35
C LEU A 135 3.32 2.49 8.49
N SER A 136 3.06 1.57 7.57
CA SER A 136 3.65 0.22 7.62
C SER A 136 5.17 0.28 7.53
N ARG A 137 5.73 1.06 6.59
CA ARG A 137 7.19 1.23 6.46
C ARG A 137 7.82 1.81 7.72
N MET A 138 7.22 2.86 8.29
CA MET A 138 7.75 3.50 9.51
C MET A 138 7.64 2.60 10.73
N LEU A 139 6.55 1.85 10.90
CA LEU A 139 6.39 0.89 12.00
C LEU A 139 7.40 -0.25 11.89
N ILE A 140 7.59 -0.82 10.69
CA ILE A 140 8.56 -1.89 10.46
C ILE A 140 9.98 -1.40 10.69
N ALA A 141 10.35 -0.24 10.16
CA ALA A 141 11.67 0.34 10.40
C ALA A 141 11.90 0.67 11.88
N TYR A 142 10.90 1.22 12.56
CA TYR A 142 10.95 1.48 14.01
C TYR A 142 11.17 0.18 14.80
N ALA A 143 10.37 -0.84 14.53
CA ALA A 143 10.44 -2.12 15.22
C ALA A 143 11.73 -2.89 14.89
N SER A 144 12.26 -2.76 13.68
CA SER A 144 13.55 -3.32 13.26
C SER A 144 14.76 -2.58 13.82
N GLY A 145 14.57 -1.48 14.56
CA GLY A 145 15.65 -0.75 15.21
C GLY A 145 16.35 0.31 14.34
N HIS A 146 15.72 0.75 13.24
CA HIS A 146 16.29 1.81 12.40
C HIS A 146 16.50 3.09 13.19
N LYS A 147 17.78 3.44 13.45
CA LYS A 147 18.17 4.46 14.42
C LYS A 147 17.48 5.80 14.17
N ARG A 148 17.60 6.34 12.94
CA ARG A 148 17.06 7.66 12.62
C ARG A 148 15.53 7.72 12.71
N ILE A 149 14.84 6.68 12.26
CA ILE A 149 13.37 6.60 12.34
C ILE A 149 12.91 6.53 13.79
N LYS A 150 13.59 5.77 14.65
CA LYS A 150 13.28 5.73 16.09
C LYS A 150 13.43 7.10 16.75
N GLU A 151 14.48 7.84 16.42
CA GLU A 151 14.72 9.20 16.93
C GLU A 151 13.58 10.15 16.51
N VAL A 152 13.23 10.17 15.21
CA VAL A 152 12.20 11.08 14.69
C VAL A 152 10.81 10.72 15.19
N VAL A 153 10.46 9.43 15.24
CA VAL A 153 9.20 8.96 15.83
C VAL A 153 9.10 9.39 17.29
N GLY A 154 10.16 9.16 18.07
CA GLY A 154 10.21 9.57 19.47
C GLY A 154 10.02 11.08 19.66
N MET A 155 10.68 11.89 18.83
CA MET A 155 10.53 13.36 18.85
C MET A 155 9.07 13.77 18.53
N VAL A 156 8.45 13.18 17.52
CA VAL A 156 7.07 13.51 17.11
C VAL A 156 6.08 13.15 18.22
N LEU A 157 6.17 11.95 18.77
CA LEU A 157 5.32 11.51 19.88
C LEU A 157 5.46 12.41 21.10
N GLN A 158 6.69 12.78 21.46
CA GLN A 158 6.98 13.68 22.57
C GLN A 158 6.40 15.08 22.35
N LYS A 159 6.59 15.66 21.16
CA LYS A 159 6.05 17.01 20.84
C LYS A 159 4.53 17.06 20.84
N LEU A 160 3.87 15.97 20.42
CA LEU A 160 2.40 15.87 20.44
C LEU A 160 1.86 15.49 21.83
N GLY A 161 2.72 15.02 22.74
CA GLY A 161 2.32 14.55 24.08
C GLY A 161 1.47 13.29 24.02
N VAL A 162 1.75 12.37 23.08
CA VAL A 162 1.02 11.11 22.88
C VAL A 162 1.94 9.90 22.97
N GLY A 163 1.38 8.74 23.35
CA GLY A 163 2.13 7.48 23.42
C GLY A 163 2.21 6.75 22.07
N PRO A 164 2.99 5.64 21.99
CA PRO A 164 3.15 4.85 20.76
C PRO A 164 1.84 4.30 20.16
N ALA A 165 0.80 4.11 20.97
CA ALA A 165 -0.52 3.67 20.50
C ALA A 165 -1.14 4.63 19.48
N ALA A 166 -0.80 5.92 19.54
CA ALA A 166 -1.23 6.95 18.58
C ALA A 166 -0.76 6.70 17.15
N LEU A 167 0.30 5.91 16.96
CA LEU A 167 0.76 5.53 15.62
C LEU A 167 -0.29 4.71 14.84
N PHE A 168 -1.11 3.94 15.55
CA PHE A 168 -2.16 3.10 14.94
C PHE A 168 -3.46 3.87 14.74
N SER A 169 -3.42 4.99 14.02
CA SER A 169 -4.55 5.91 13.87
C SER A 169 -4.49 6.71 12.56
N THR A 170 -5.54 7.46 12.30
CA THR A 170 -5.60 8.45 11.21
C THR A 170 -4.48 9.48 11.34
N LEU A 171 -4.28 10.04 12.53
CA LEU A 171 -3.17 10.98 12.77
C LEU A 171 -1.80 10.30 12.63
N GLY A 172 -1.68 9.05 13.07
CA GLY A 172 -0.46 8.26 12.95
C GLY A 172 -0.04 8.01 11.50
N ARG A 173 -0.99 7.74 10.58
CA ARG A 173 -0.70 7.61 9.14
C ARG A 173 -0.16 8.90 8.55
N THR A 174 -0.78 10.03 8.90
CA THR A 174 -0.33 11.35 8.46
C THR A 174 1.06 11.69 8.99
N ALA A 175 1.30 11.42 10.28
CA ALA A 175 2.60 11.61 10.90
C ALA A 175 3.68 10.72 10.27
N ALA A 176 3.37 9.44 10.01
CA ALA A 176 4.30 8.51 9.38
C ALA A 176 4.75 8.99 7.99
N ARG A 177 3.84 9.52 7.18
CA ARG A 177 4.17 10.11 5.88
C ARG A 177 5.08 11.32 6.02
N GLY A 178 4.84 12.18 7.01
CA GLY A 178 5.72 13.32 7.31
C GLY A 178 7.12 12.87 7.76
N ILE A 179 7.19 11.86 8.62
CA ILE A 179 8.46 11.28 9.08
C ILE A 179 9.23 10.68 7.91
N GLU A 180 8.57 9.89 7.07
CA GLU A 180 9.19 9.30 5.87
C GLU A 180 9.72 10.38 4.92
N THR A 181 8.94 11.45 4.69
CA THR A 181 9.39 12.58 3.89
C THR A 181 10.66 13.22 4.45
N LEU A 182 10.75 13.39 5.78
CA LEU A 182 11.94 13.96 6.40
C LEU A 182 13.17 13.07 6.22
N VAL A 183 13.06 11.79 6.61
CA VAL A 183 14.24 10.89 6.59
C VAL A 183 14.70 10.59 5.16
N THR A 184 13.78 10.54 4.18
CA THR A 184 14.12 10.39 2.76
C THR A 184 14.81 11.66 2.22
N ALA A 185 14.31 12.85 2.60
CA ALA A 185 14.95 14.11 2.22
C ALA A 185 16.36 14.27 2.81
N GLU A 186 16.64 13.70 3.98
CA GLU A 186 17.98 13.66 4.58
C GLU A 186 18.92 12.74 3.79
N MET A 187 18.41 11.67 3.18
CA MET A 187 19.20 10.72 2.39
C MET A 187 19.48 11.20 0.96
N LEU A 188 18.67 12.09 0.38
CA LEU A 188 18.87 12.57 -0.99
C LEU A 188 20.29 13.06 -1.29
N PRO A 189 20.93 13.91 -0.44
CA PRO A 189 22.33 14.33 -0.70
C PRO A 189 23.32 13.16 -0.68
N VAL A 190 23.09 12.15 0.16
CA VAL A 190 23.94 10.96 0.26
C VAL A 190 23.86 10.18 -1.05
N TRP A 191 22.67 9.86 -1.53
CA TRP A 191 22.45 9.12 -2.77
C TRP A 191 22.96 9.87 -4.02
N ILE A 192 22.83 11.22 -4.04
CA ILE A 192 23.39 12.03 -5.12
C ILE A 192 24.93 11.95 -5.11
N ALA A 193 25.56 11.98 -3.93
CA ALA A 193 27.01 11.84 -3.81
C ALA A 193 27.50 10.44 -4.23
N GLU A 194 26.76 9.38 -3.89
CA GLU A 194 27.03 8.01 -4.33
C GLU A 194 26.92 7.88 -5.84
N LEU A 195 25.88 8.47 -6.46
CA LEU A 195 25.71 8.48 -7.90
C LEU A 195 26.87 9.22 -8.59
N ASP A 196 27.27 10.39 -8.10
CA ASP A 196 28.40 11.16 -8.60
C ASP A 196 29.70 10.36 -8.51
N ALA A 197 29.94 9.68 -7.38
CA ALA A 197 31.10 8.82 -7.21
C ALA A 197 31.10 7.62 -8.17
N THR A 198 29.94 7.00 -8.41
CA THR A 198 29.78 5.89 -9.36
C THR A 198 30.12 6.34 -10.78
N ILE A 199 29.59 7.48 -11.22
CA ILE A 199 29.87 8.07 -12.54
C ILE A 199 31.37 8.41 -12.68
N LYS A 200 31.95 9.07 -11.67
CA LYS A 200 33.42 9.39 -11.67
C LYS A 200 34.29 8.15 -11.63
N GLY A 201 33.84 7.07 -11.04
CA GLY A 201 34.49 5.77 -11.03
C GLY A 201 34.43 5.04 -12.39
N GLY A 202 33.72 5.61 -13.37
CA GLY A 202 33.65 5.06 -14.74
C GLY A 202 32.53 4.03 -14.94
N ASP A 203 31.68 3.78 -13.95
CA ASP A 203 30.46 2.95 -14.12
C ASP A 203 29.35 3.80 -14.73
N LEU A 204 29.16 3.70 -16.01
CA LEU A 204 28.15 4.41 -16.82
C LEU A 204 27.02 3.49 -17.28
N ARG A 205 26.89 2.29 -16.70
CA ARG A 205 25.85 1.34 -17.08
C ARG A 205 24.48 1.85 -16.61
N ILE A 206 23.56 1.98 -17.56
CA ILE A 206 22.19 2.45 -17.32
C ILE A 206 21.14 1.38 -17.60
N HIS A 207 21.57 0.20 -18.05
CA HIS A 207 20.69 -0.92 -18.39
C HIS A 207 21.42 -2.26 -18.26
N ASN A 208 20.63 -3.33 -18.13
CA ASN A 208 21.09 -4.70 -18.31
C ASN A 208 20.41 -5.28 -19.56
N ASN A 209 21.21 -5.68 -20.55
CA ASN A 209 20.74 -6.21 -21.83
C ASN A 209 20.97 -7.72 -22.00
N GLU A 210 21.44 -8.42 -20.98
CA GLU A 210 21.77 -9.86 -21.04
C GLU A 210 20.59 -10.73 -21.52
N LYS A 211 19.36 -10.28 -21.31
CA LYS A 211 18.14 -11.00 -21.65
C LYS A 211 17.30 -10.32 -22.74
N TRP A 212 17.89 -9.41 -23.53
CA TRP A 212 17.16 -8.76 -24.62
C TRP A 212 16.95 -9.66 -25.83
N ASP A 213 17.81 -10.67 -26.02
CA ASP A 213 17.61 -11.68 -27.06
C ASP A 213 16.61 -12.74 -26.63
N PRO A 214 15.40 -12.82 -27.25
CA PRO A 214 14.38 -13.80 -26.91
C PRO A 214 14.83 -15.25 -27.04
N SER A 215 15.84 -15.54 -27.88
CA SER A 215 16.39 -16.91 -28.03
C SER A 215 17.02 -17.42 -26.72
N THR A 216 17.42 -16.52 -25.82
CA THR A 216 18.01 -16.86 -24.52
C THR A 216 16.99 -17.12 -23.44
N TRP A 217 15.71 -16.91 -23.72
CA TRP A 217 14.65 -17.04 -22.71
C TRP A 217 14.26 -18.50 -22.52
N PRO A 218 13.95 -18.93 -21.29
CA PRO A 218 13.39 -20.24 -21.06
C PRO A 218 11.97 -20.31 -21.68
N LYS A 219 11.57 -21.51 -22.12
CA LYS A 219 10.21 -21.72 -22.63
C LYS A 219 9.13 -21.45 -21.59
N GLU A 220 9.43 -21.77 -20.34
CA GLU A 220 8.57 -21.51 -19.20
C GLU A 220 9.36 -20.83 -18.08
N ALA A 221 8.76 -19.80 -17.47
CA ALA A 221 9.32 -19.11 -16.33
C ALA A 221 8.21 -18.54 -15.45
N LYS A 222 8.45 -18.49 -14.15
CA LYS A 222 7.67 -17.70 -13.19
C LYS A 222 8.59 -16.73 -12.49
N GLY A 223 8.17 -15.47 -12.37
CA GLY A 223 8.93 -14.44 -11.70
C GLY A 223 8.02 -13.50 -10.93
N TYR A 224 8.56 -12.89 -9.89
CA TYR A 224 7.92 -11.81 -9.17
C TYR A 224 8.92 -10.68 -8.91
N GLY A 225 8.40 -9.47 -8.78
CA GLY A 225 9.18 -8.29 -8.40
C GLY A 225 8.40 -7.43 -7.41
N PHE A 226 9.11 -6.83 -6.46
CA PHE A 226 8.55 -5.99 -5.43
C PHE A 226 9.12 -4.58 -5.47
N HIS A 227 8.28 -3.63 -5.09
CA HIS A 227 8.64 -2.24 -4.94
C HIS A 227 7.74 -1.58 -3.88
N GLU A 228 8.27 -0.61 -3.16
CA GLU A 228 7.47 0.25 -2.31
C GLU A 228 7.14 1.55 -3.05
N ALA A 229 5.95 1.59 -3.65
CA ALA A 229 5.42 2.84 -4.19
C ALA A 229 5.11 3.82 -3.04
N PRO A 230 4.94 5.14 -3.29
CA PRO A 230 4.62 6.11 -2.23
C PRO A 230 3.47 5.66 -1.33
N ARG A 231 2.46 4.98 -1.90
CA ARG A 231 1.27 4.49 -1.20
C ARG A 231 1.41 3.12 -0.58
N GLY A 232 2.52 2.41 -0.81
CA GLY A 232 2.82 1.13 -0.16
C GLY A 232 3.29 0.02 -1.09
N ALA A 233 3.12 -1.21 -0.63
CA ALA A 233 3.63 -2.43 -1.24
C ALA A 233 3.02 -2.70 -2.61
N LEU A 234 3.87 -2.76 -3.63
CA LEU A 234 3.56 -3.12 -5.01
C LEU A 234 4.26 -4.42 -5.37
N GLY A 235 3.49 -5.39 -5.81
CA GLY A 235 4.02 -6.68 -6.27
C GLY A 235 3.53 -7.01 -7.67
N HIS A 236 4.42 -7.54 -8.50
CA HIS A 236 4.13 -8.04 -9.83
C HIS A 236 4.46 -9.51 -9.89
N TRP A 237 3.56 -10.32 -10.43
CA TRP A 237 3.78 -11.75 -10.68
C TRP A 237 3.51 -12.06 -12.14
N VAL A 238 4.47 -12.72 -12.76
CA VAL A 238 4.43 -13.05 -14.21
C VAL A 238 4.64 -14.54 -14.40
N VAL A 239 3.84 -15.13 -15.27
CA VAL A 239 4.03 -16.48 -15.78
C VAL A 239 4.27 -16.40 -17.29
N ILE A 240 5.41 -16.92 -17.73
CA ILE A 240 5.79 -17.00 -19.15
C ILE A 240 5.60 -18.45 -19.60
N LYS A 241 4.98 -18.64 -20.75
CA LYS A 241 4.90 -19.93 -21.48
C LYS A 241 5.15 -19.68 -22.95
N ASP A 242 6.01 -20.49 -23.55
CA ASP A 242 6.39 -20.41 -24.98
C ASP A 242 6.77 -18.99 -25.41
N GLY A 243 7.54 -18.29 -24.57
CA GLY A 243 8.02 -16.93 -24.82
C GLY A 243 6.92 -15.84 -24.76
N LYS A 244 5.74 -16.15 -24.26
CA LYS A 244 4.61 -15.21 -24.10
C LYS A 244 4.15 -15.12 -22.64
N VAL A 245 3.59 -13.97 -22.28
CA VAL A 245 2.95 -13.79 -20.99
C VAL A 245 1.67 -14.64 -20.96
N ALA A 246 1.68 -15.69 -20.14
CA ALA A 246 0.53 -16.56 -19.93
C ALA A 246 -0.38 -16.05 -18.79
N ASN A 247 0.21 -15.45 -17.75
CA ASN A 247 -0.52 -14.77 -16.68
C ASN A 247 0.31 -13.61 -16.14
N TYR A 248 -0.36 -12.52 -15.79
CA TYR A 248 0.24 -11.35 -15.15
C TYR A 248 -0.73 -10.78 -14.13
N GLN A 249 -0.30 -10.71 -12.87
CA GLN A 249 -1.06 -10.10 -11.79
C GLN A 249 -0.23 -9.00 -11.14
N CYS A 250 -0.87 -7.85 -10.95
CA CYS A 250 -0.29 -6.68 -10.31
C CYS A 250 -1.07 -6.41 -9.02
N VAL A 251 -0.45 -6.62 -7.88
CA VAL A 251 -1.03 -6.37 -6.56
C VAL A 251 -0.53 -5.02 -6.07
N VAL A 252 -1.38 -4.02 -6.18
CA VAL A 252 -1.02 -2.61 -5.96
C VAL A 252 -1.35 -2.13 -4.54
N PRO A 253 -0.69 -1.06 -4.04
CA PRO A 253 -0.95 -0.51 -2.70
C PRO A 253 -2.41 -0.15 -2.45
N GLY A 254 -3.07 0.47 -3.44
CA GLY A 254 -4.49 0.79 -3.38
C GLY A 254 -5.35 -0.46 -3.22
N GLY A 255 -4.98 -1.56 -3.89
CA GLY A 255 -5.66 -2.84 -3.75
C GLY A 255 -5.59 -3.41 -2.33
N TRP A 256 -4.43 -3.33 -1.67
CA TRP A 256 -4.29 -3.73 -0.26
C TRP A 256 -5.22 -2.93 0.64
N ASN A 257 -5.10 -1.60 0.60
CA ASN A 257 -5.76 -0.70 1.56
C ASN A 257 -7.26 -0.56 1.30
N SER A 258 -7.71 -0.57 0.05
CA SER A 258 -9.13 -0.51 -0.34
C SER A 258 -9.77 -1.88 -0.59
N SER A 259 -9.09 -2.98 -0.22
CA SER A 259 -9.64 -4.31 -0.40
C SER A 259 -10.99 -4.46 0.32
N PRO A 260 -11.97 -5.14 -0.31
CA PRO A 260 -13.25 -5.41 0.31
C PRO A 260 -13.15 -6.47 1.41
N ARG A 261 -14.28 -6.79 2.01
CA ARG A 261 -14.42 -7.97 2.86
C ARG A 261 -14.09 -9.22 2.05
N ASP A 262 -13.43 -10.17 2.69
CA ASP A 262 -13.20 -11.50 2.13
C ASP A 262 -14.41 -12.43 2.37
N ALA A 263 -14.30 -13.66 1.88
CA ALA A 263 -15.32 -14.69 2.07
C ALA A 263 -15.59 -15.04 3.55
N LYS A 264 -14.67 -14.68 4.46
CA LYS A 264 -14.81 -14.86 5.92
C LYS A 264 -15.40 -13.63 6.61
N GLY A 265 -15.74 -12.57 5.86
CA GLY A 265 -16.28 -11.31 6.39
C GLY A 265 -15.22 -10.40 7.00
N GLN A 266 -13.92 -10.68 6.81
CA GLN A 266 -12.82 -9.87 7.32
C GLN A 266 -12.70 -8.58 6.50
N ARG A 267 -12.88 -7.42 7.13
CA ARG A 267 -12.82 -6.10 6.48
C ARG A 267 -11.42 -5.77 5.97
N GLY A 268 -11.34 -5.03 4.86
CA GLY A 268 -10.10 -4.40 4.41
C GLY A 268 -9.69 -3.21 5.28
N PRO A 269 -8.47 -2.67 5.09
CA PRO A 269 -7.95 -1.59 5.92
C PRO A 269 -8.80 -0.32 5.95
N PHE A 270 -9.34 0.13 4.80
CA PHE A 270 -10.24 1.30 4.75
C PHE A 270 -11.51 1.07 5.58
N GLU A 271 -12.17 -0.05 5.34
CA GLU A 271 -13.40 -0.39 6.06
C GLU A 271 -13.17 -0.53 7.55
N ALA A 272 -12.08 -1.19 7.94
CA ALA A 272 -11.73 -1.36 9.35
C ALA A 272 -11.39 -0.04 10.04
N ALA A 273 -10.72 0.88 9.34
CA ALA A 273 -10.37 2.19 9.89
C ALA A 273 -11.58 3.12 10.06
N LEU A 274 -12.66 2.89 9.33
CA LEU A 274 -13.89 3.68 9.46
C LEU A 274 -14.79 3.25 10.62
N ILE A 275 -14.56 2.06 11.18
CA ILE A 275 -15.35 1.59 12.32
C ILE A 275 -15.15 2.55 13.51
N ASP A 276 -16.25 2.90 14.16
CA ASP A 276 -16.31 3.81 15.30
C ASP A 276 -15.76 5.23 15.02
N THR A 277 -15.64 5.61 13.75
CA THR A 277 -15.32 6.99 13.38
C THR A 277 -16.51 7.88 13.70
N PRO A 278 -16.39 8.85 14.64
CA PRO A 278 -17.49 9.75 14.97
C PRO A 278 -17.80 10.66 13.78
N ILE A 279 -19.06 10.83 13.44
CA ILE A 279 -19.52 11.74 12.38
C ILE A 279 -20.29 12.89 13.04
N LYS A 280 -19.75 14.10 12.94
CA LYS A 280 -20.34 15.29 13.52
C LYS A 280 -21.56 15.79 12.74
N ASP A 281 -21.45 15.79 11.41
CA ASP A 281 -22.51 16.19 10.50
C ASP A 281 -22.69 15.10 9.42
N PRO A 282 -23.75 14.29 9.48
CA PRO A 282 -24.01 13.25 8.48
C PRO A 282 -24.17 13.79 7.04
N ASN A 283 -24.54 15.07 6.87
CA ASN A 283 -24.65 15.69 5.55
C ASN A 283 -23.29 16.16 5.01
N LYS A 284 -22.27 16.23 5.87
CA LYS A 284 -20.90 16.63 5.54
C LYS A 284 -19.90 15.74 6.27
N PRO A 285 -19.80 14.44 5.93
CA PRO A 285 -19.04 13.45 6.69
C PRO A 285 -17.53 13.60 6.46
N LEU A 286 -16.96 14.72 6.87
CA LEU A 286 -15.54 15.04 6.70
C LEU A 286 -14.62 14.04 7.43
N GLU A 287 -15.12 13.45 8.50
CA GLU A 287 -14.40 12.46 9.30
C GLU A 287 -14.12 11.20 8.48
N ILE A 288 -15.08 10.73 7.68
CA ILE A 288 -14.89 9.61 6.73
C ILE A 288 -13.82 10.00 5.71
N LEU A 289 -13.96 11.17 5.09
CA LEU A 289 -13.02 11.66 4.09
C LEU A 289 -11.59 11.74 4.65
N ARG A 290 -11.41 12.33 5.84
CA ARG A 290 -10.09 12.47 6.49
C ARG A 290 -9.47 11.12 6.84
N THR A 291 -10.27 10.18 7.37
CA THR A 291 -9.80 8.82 7.68
C THR A 291 -9.30 8.11 6.41
N ILE A 292 -10.07 8.16 5.33
CA ILE A 292 -9.64 7.54 4.04
C ILE A 292 -8.43 8.28 3.46
N HIS A 293 -8.41 9.62 3.47
CA HIS A 293 -7.27 10.40 2.96
C HIS A 293 -5.98 10.15 3.75
N SER A 294 -6.05 9.71 5.00
CA SER A 294 -4.85 9.35 5.76
C SER A 294 -4.05 8.20 5.11
N PHE A 295 -4.70 7.34 4.33
CA PHE A 295 -4.06 6.28 3.55
C PHE A 295 -3.49 6.76 2.21
N ASP A 296 -3.75 8.01 1.79
CA ASP A 296 -3.43 8.55 0.48
C ASP A 296 -4.04 7.71 -0.67
N PRO A 297 -5.39 7.61 -0.77
CA PRO A 297 -6.06 6.75 -1.73
C PRO A 297 -5.79 7.17 -3.18
N CYS A 298 -5.50 6.22 -4.06
CA CYS A 298 -5.33 6.44 -5.50
C CYS A 298 -6.63 6.13 -6.26
N MET A 299 -7.77 6.71 -5.85
CA MET A 299 -9.07 6.35 -6.42
C MET A 299 -9.31 7.01 -7.79
N ALA A 300 -8.78 8.20 -8.03
CA ALA A 300 -8.88 8.88 -9.33
C ALA A 300 -8.22 8.09 -10.47
N CYS A 301 -7.24 7.24 -10.16
CA CYS A 301 -6.62 6.34 -11.13
C CYS A 301 -7.47 5.10 -11.43
N ALA A 302 -8.52 4.84 -10.65
CA ALA A 302 -9.32 3.62 -10.70
C ALA A 302 -10.80 3.87 -11.07
N ILE A 303 -11.23 5.13 -11.21
CA ILE A 303 -12.63 5.47 -11.50
C ILE A 303 -12.74 5.95 -12.94
N HIS A 304 -13.18 5.04 -13.81
CA HIS A 304 -13.62 5.35 -15.16
C HIS A 304 -15.05 4.84 -15.34
N VAL A 305 -15.98 5.73 -15.62
CA VAL A 305 -17.35 5.35 -15.99
C VAL A 305 -17.46 5.50 -17.49
N VAL A 306 -17.61 4.39 -18.18
CA VAL A 306 -17.75 4.33 -19.63
C VAL A 306 -19.10 3.67 -20.00
N ASP A 307 -19.64 4.02 -21.14
CA ASP A 307 -20.79 3.32 -21.73
C ASP A 307 -20.37 2.02 -22.45
N SER A 308 -21.32 1.36 -23.11
CA SER A 308 -21.08 0.15 -23.89
C SER A 308 -20.09 0.34 -25.06
N ASP A 309 -19.90 1.57 -25.50
CA ASP A 309 -19.01 1.95 -26.60
C ASP A 309 -17.67 2.50 -26.12
N TRP A 310 -17.38 2.34 -24.81
CA TRP A 310 -16.19 2.87 -24.12
C TRP A 310 -16.09 4.40 -24.10
N SER A 311 -17.20 5.10 -24.35
CA SER A 311 -17.26 6.56 -24.20
C SER A 311 -17.42 6.94 -22.73
N GLU A 312 -16.69 7.96 -22.27
CA GLU A 312 -16.73 8.41 -20.88
C GLU A 312 -18.06 9.12 -20.58
N ILE A 313 -18.91 8.53 -19.73
CA ILE A 313 -20.22 9.08 -19.36
C ILE A 313 -20.12 10.16 -18.29
N ILE A 314 -19.18 10.02 -17.33
CA ILE A 314 -19.04 10.92 -16.18
C ILE A 314 -17.58 11.21 -15.91
N LYS A 315 -17.20 12.49 -15.89
CA LYS A 315 -15.96 12.97 -15.28
C LYS A 315 -16.18 13.24 -13.80
N VAL A 316 -15.77 12.30 -12.95
CA VAL A 316 -15.69 12.57 -11.51
C VAL A 316 -14.44 13.42 -11.26
N ARG A 317 -14.62 14.73 -11.06
CA ARG A 317 -13.55 15.57 -10.51
C ARG A 317 -13.54 15.35 -8.99
N VAL A 318 -12.51 14.67 -8.52
CA VAL A 318 -12.16 14.71 -7.10
C VAL A 318 -11.46 16.05 -6.89
N VAL A 319 -12.12 16.97 -6.21
CA VAL A 319 -11.58 18.30 -5.84
C VAL A 319 -10.67 18.12 -4.63
#